data_39d0b4b814562fa137fbf96b47bd9f70
#
_entry.id   39d0b4b814562fa137fbf96b47bd9f70
#
_cell.length_a   1.000
_cell.length_b   1.000
_cell.length_c   1.000
_cell.angle_alpha   90.00
_cell.angle_beta   90.00
_cell.angle_gamma   90.00
#
_symmetry.space_group_name_H-M   'P 1'
#
loop_
_entity.id
_entity.type
_entity.pdbx_description
1 polymer ?
#
loop_
_entity_poly.entity_id
_entity_poly.type
_entity_poly.pdbx_seq_one_letter_code
_entity_poly.pdbx_strand_id
1 'polypeptide(L)'
;TTPIHVWVNLVKNDILDVEAFKQWRPEYNNAEFILEDDKYICGWAVEKMSKSMYNVVNPDDIIKDYGADTLRLYEMFLGPVEASKPWDTNGIDGCHRFLKKFWSLFWGRATEDKLVVDDAQPTKESLKTVHKLIKKVTEDIEKFSYNTAVSAFMIAVNEMGQQQCHNVELLQKMIVVLAPFAPHVAEELWHVLGNEGSVCDASWPNYDEKYLVESEIQLT
;
A
#
# COMPACT_ATOMS: atom_id res chain seq x y z
N THR A 1 13.55 -31.38 22.31
CA THR A 1 13.30 -31.39 20.86
C THR A 1 13.65 -30.02 20.31
N THR A 2 14.54 -29.96 19.34
CA THR A 2 14.89 -28.71 18.67
C THR A 2 13.88 -28.47 17.56
N PRO A 3 13.24 -27.27 17.47
CA PRO A 3 12.35 -26.93 16.35
C PRO A 3 13.10 -27.00 15.02
N ILE A 4 12.42 -27.51 13.99
CA ILE A 4 12.92 -27.53 12.62
C ILE A 4 12.26 -26.36 11.88
N HIS A 5 13.09 -25.46 11.35
CA HIS A 5 12.59 -24.37 10.52
C HIS A 5 12.22 -24.89 9.14
N VAL A 6 11.05 -24.51 8.67
CA VAL A 6 10.50 -24.90 7.39
C VAL A 6 10.45 -23.69 6.48
N TRP A 7 10.71 -23.89 5.19
CA TRP A 7 10.58 -22.83 4.22
C TRP A 7 9.14 -22.28 4.18
N VAL A 8 8.97 -20.97 4.41
CA VAL A 8 7.64 -20.35 4.56
C VAL A 8 6.70 -20.60 3.37
N ASN A 9 7.26 -20.76 2.15
CA ASN A 9 6.45 -21.05 0.95
C ASN A 9 5.83 -22.44 0.93
N LEU A 10 6.26 -23.34 1.82
CA LEU A 10 5.68 -24.69 1.98
C LEU A 10 4.53 -24.72 3.00
N VAL A 11 4.23 -23.58 3.63
CA VAL A 11 3.19 -23.48 4.67
C VAL A 11 2.13 -22.49 4.22
N LYS A 12 0.86 -22.92 4.24
CA LYS A 12 -0.28 -22.06 3.92
C LYS A 12 -1.33 -22.20 5.00
N ASN A 13 -1.72 -21.09 5.64
CA ASN A 13 -2.67 -21.08 6.77
C ASN A 13 -2.25 -22.09 7.85
N ASP A 14 -0.98 -22.06 8.25
CA ASP A 14 -0.35 -22.93 9.25
C ASP A 14 -0.28 -24.42 8.86
N ILE A 15 -0.73 -24.80 7.67
CA ILE A 15 -0.70 -26.17 7.14
C ILE A 15 0.53 -26.38 6.27
N LEU A 16 1.34 -27.39 6.61
CA LEU A 16 2.51 -27.79 5.84
C LEU A 16 2.09 -28.63 4.63
N ASP A 17 2.65 -28.34 3.46
CA ASP A 17 2.69 -29.26 2.34
C ASP A 17 3.77 -30.32 2.62
N VAL A 18 3.34 -31.47 3.17
CA VAL A 18 4.24 -32.54 3.61
C VAL A 18 5.01 -33.14 2.43
N GLU A 19 4.39 -33.28 1.27
CA GLU A 19 5.04 -33.87 0.10
C GLU A 19 6.11 -32.92 -0.47
N ALA A 20 5.79 -31.63 -0.58
CA ALA A 20 6.76 -30.63 -0.98
C ALA A 20 7.90 -30.47 0.07
N PHE A 21 7.58 -30.61 1.36
CA PHE A 21 8.59 -30.61 2.42
C PHE A 21 9.57 -31.80 2.29
N LYS A 22 9.07 -33.01 2.05
CA LYS A 22 9.92 -34.19 1.82
C LYS A 22 10.81 -34.06 0.60
N GLN A 23 10.30 -33.43 -0.47
CA GLN A 23 11.12 -33.13 -1.67
C GLN A 23 12.22 -32.10 -1.35
N TRP A 24 11.90 -31.10 -0.58
CA TRP A 24 12.86 -30.06 -0.17
C TRP A 24 13.89 -30.57 0.85
N ARG A 25 13.48 -31.47 1.77
CA ARG A 25 14.33 -32.06 2.84
C ARG A 25 14.24 -33.59 2.80
N PRO A 26 14.93 -34.23 1.81
CA PRO A 26 14.87 -35.69 1.63
C PRO A 26 15.26 -36.53 2.83
N GLU A 27 16.05 -35.98 3.76
CA GLU A 27 16.43 -36.63 5.03
C GLU A 27 15.23 -36.96 5.93
N TYR A 28 14.07 -36.35 5.68
CA TYR A 28 12.82 -36.60 6.42
C TYR A 28 11.84 -37.50 5.65
N ASN A 29 12.24 -38.12 4.53
CA ASN A 29 11.35 -38.98 3.76
C ASN A 29 10.76 -40.15 4.55
N ASN A 30 11.51 -40.67 5.53
CA ASN A 30 11.09 -41.77 6.40
C ASN A 30 10.53 -41.27 7.76
N ALA A 31 10.35 -39.96 7.94
CA ALA A 31 9.76 -39.43 9.15
C ALA A 31 8.26 -39.66 9.20
N GLU A 32 7.76 -40.01 10.38
CA GLU A 32 6.32 -40.05 10.67
C GLU A 32 5.83 -38.65 10.99
N PHE A 33 4.79 -38.21 10.27
CA PHE A 33 4.15 -36.92 10.50
C PHE A 33 2.88 -37.14 11.31
N ILE A 34 2.84 -36.54 12.51
CA ILE A 34 1.64 -36.58 13.35
C ILE A 34 0.65 -35.57 12.82
N LEU A 35 -0.46 -36.02 12.28
CA LEU A 35 -1.47 -35.18 11.64
C LEU A 35 -2.62 -34.86 12.60
N GLU A 36 -3.19 -33.67 12.48
CA GLU A 36 -4.44 -33.22 13.10
C GLU A 36 -5.46 -33.03 11.97
N ASP A 37 -6.55 -33.76 11.96
CA ASP A 37 -7.56 -33.76 10.89
C ASP A 37 -6.94 -33.86 9.47
N ASP A 38 -6.07 -34.87 9.29
CA ASP A 38 -5.31 -35.13 8.06
C ASP A 38 -4.36 -34.00 7.61
N LYS A 39 -4.01 -33.07 8.50
CA LYS A 39 -3.13 -31.93 8.24
C LYS A 39 -1.98 -31.89 9.21
N TYR A 40 -0.79 -31.49 8.72
CA TYR A 40 0.32 -31.18 9.58
C TYR A 40 0.30 -29.70 9.91
N ILE A 41 0.01 -29.37 11.18
CA ILE A 41 -0.07 -27.99 11.64
C ILE A 41 1.31 -27.55 12.12
N CYS A 42 1.83 -26.45 11.55
CA CYS A 42 3.06 -25.81 11.97
C CYS A 42 2.81 -24.83 13.11
N GLY A 43 3.67 -24.89 14.13
CA GLY A 43 3.85 -23.74 15.03
C GLY A 43 4.66 -22.66 14.31
N TRP A 44 4.50 -21.41 14.74
CA TRP A 44 5.30 -20.32 14.19
C TRP A 44 5.69 -19.29 15.28
N ALA A 45 6.76 -18.58 15.00
CA ALA A 45 7.26 -17.49 15.85
C ALA A 45 7.77 -16.36 14.97
N VAL A 46 7.67 -15.13 15.47
CA VAL A 46 8.25 -13.97 14.79
C VAL A 46 9.77 -13.99 14.97
N GLU A 47 10.47 -14.17 13.87
CA GLU A 47 11.93 -14.28 13.82
C GLU A 47 12.48 -13.26 12.81
N LYS A 48 13.74 -12.85 13.01
CA LYS A 48 14.42 -12.03 12.00
C LYS A 48 14.53 -12.80 10.69
N MET A 49 14.15 -12.18 9.58
CA MET A 49 14.32 -12.78 8.25
C MET A 49 15.78 -13.12 7.98
N SER A 50 16.04 -14.38 7.66
CA SER A 50 17.34 -14.84 7.22
C SER A 50 17.23 -16.11 6.37
N LYS A 51 18.21 -16.33 5.50
CA LYS A 51 18.27 -17.54 4.66
C LYS A 51 18.31 -18.83 5.49
N SER A 52 19.00 -18.80 6.64
CA SER A 52 19.11 -19.97 7.54
C SER A 52 17.82 -20.30 8.29
N MET A 53 16.90 -19.34 8.39
CA MET A 53 15.57 -19.53 8.99
C MET A 53 14.50 -19.86 7.97
N TYR A 54 14.83 -19.83 6.68
CA TYR A 54 13.91 -20.11 5.55
C TYR A 54 12.63 -19.27 5.55
N ASN A 55 12.71 -18.07 6.11
CA ASN A 55 11.58 -17.13 6.27
C ASN A 55 11.75 -15.85 5.45
N VAL A 56 12.63 -15.84 4.46
CA VAL A 56 12.84 -14.68 3.59
C VAL A 56 11.71 -14.60 2.58
N VAL A 57 11.09 -13.43 2.50
CA VAL A 57 10.20 -13.05 1.40
C VAL A 57 11.04 -12.41 0.30
N ASN A 58 10.95 -12.93 -0.92
CA ASN A 58 11.68 -12.39 -2.06
C ASN A 58 10.92 -11.17 -2.62
N PRO A 59 11.54 -9.97 -2.63
CA PRO A 59 10.92 -8.80 -3.24
C PRO A 59 10.51 -8.98 -4.70
N ASP A 60 11.30 -9.73 -5.48
CA ASP A 60 11.00 -9.94 -6.90
C ASP A 60 9.68 -10.69 -7.13
N ASP A 61 9.35 -11.65 -6.25
CA ASP A 61 8.08 -12.37 -6.31
C ASP A 61 6.91 -11.43 -5.98
N ILE A 62 7.07 -10.60 -4.96
CA ILE A 62 6.06 -9.59 -4.59
C ILE A 62 5.87 -8.55 -5.70
N ILE A 63 6.96 -8.08 -6.31
CA ILE A 63 6.90 -7.12 -7.43
C ILE A 63 6.19 -7.73 -8.63
N LYS A 64 6.44 -9.00 -8.92
CA LYS A 64 5.77 -9.72 -10.01
C LYS A 64 4.26 -9.83 -9.80
N ASP A 65 3.83 -10.08 -8.57
CA ASP A 65 2.42 -10.35 -8.25
C ASP A 65 1.62 -9.05 -7.99
N TYR A 66 2.25 -8.03 -7.39
CA TYR A 66 1.58 -6.81 -6.91
C TYR A 66 2.10 -5.51 -7.53
N GLY A 67 3.29 -5.53 -8.13
CA GLY A 67 3.98 -4.33 -8.63
C GLY A 67 4.86 -3.64 -7.58
N ALA A 68 5.87 -2.92 -8.06
CA ALA A 68 6.88 -2.26 -7.22
C ALA A 68 6.28 -1.18 -6.30
N ASP A 69 5.33 -0.39 -6.80
CA ASP A 69 4.69 0.66 -6.00
C ASP A 69 3.86 0.09 -4.84
N THR A 70 3.23 -1.07 -5.04
CA THR A 70 2.51 -1.75 -3.95
C THR A 70 3.46 -2.21 -2.86
N LEU A 71 4.61 -2.81 -3.23
CA LEU A 71 5.63 -3.22 -2.27
C LEU A 71 6.16 -2.02 -1.48
N ARG A 72 6.53 -0.92 -2.16
CA ARG A 72 7.02 0.31 -1.52
C ARG A 72 6.02 0.88 -0.51
N LEU A 73 4.76 1.02 -0.93
CA LEU A 73 3.68 1.49 -0.05
C LEU A 73 3.49 0.57 1.16
N TYR A 74 3.55 -0.74 0.94
CA TYR A 74 3.35 -1.70 2.02
C TYR A 74 4.47 -1.65 3.04
N GLU A 75 5.74 -1.57 2.62
CA GLU A 75 6.87 -1.41 3.54
C GLU A 75 6.77 -0.14 4.38
N MET A 76 6.34 0.98 3.77
CA MET A 76 6.09 2.23 4.49
C MET A 76 4.87 2.15 5.41
N PHE A 77 3.85 1.37 5.04
CA PHE A 77 2.59 1.25 5.78
C PHE A 77 2.67 0.34 7.01
N LEU A 78 3.58 -0.65 7.02
CA LEU A 78 3.70 -1.67 8.07
C LEU A 78 3.80 -1.12 9.50
N GLY A 79 4.25 0.13 9.67
CA GLY A 79 4.33 0.80 10.98
C GLY A 79 5.48 1.80 11.07
N PRO A 80 5.74 2.38 12.24
CA PRO A 80 6.83 3.33 12.44
C PRO A 80 8.19 2.77 12.02
N VAL A 81 9.07 3.63 11.45
CA VAL A 81 10.36 3.19 10.89
C VAL A 81 11.26 2.52 11.93
N GLU A 82 11.19 2.96 13.19
CA GLU A 82 12.01 2.46 14.29
C GLU A 82 11.54 1.12 14.85
N ALA A 83 10.31 0.70 14.54
CA ALA A 83 9.72 -0.50 15.10
C ALA A 83 10.04 -1.74 14.27
N SER A 84 10.36 -2.85 14.92
CA SER A 84 10.37 -4.17 14.28
C SER A 84 8.94 -4.56 13.90
N LYS A 85 8.78 -5.12 12.71
CA LYS A 85 7.45 -5.43 12.14
C LYS A 85 7.43 -6.84 11.61
N PRO A 86 6.42 -7.66 11.95
CA PRO A 86 6.20 -8.91 11.27
C PRO A 86 5.76 -8.65 9.84
N TRP A 87 6.30 -9.41 8.89
CA TRP A 87 5.80 -9.42 7.52
C TRP A 87 4.50 -10.25 7.47
N ASP A 88 3.46 -9.65 6.88
CA ASP A 88 2.21 -10.34 6.57
C ASP A 88 1.84 -10.10 5.11
N THR A 89 2.01 -11.11 4.27
CA THR A 89 1.72 -11.02 2.84
C THR A 89 0.24 -10.66 2.58
N ASN A 90 -0.68 -11.04 3.47
CA ASN A 90 -2.10 -10.68 3.30
C ASN A 90 -2.37 -9.18 3.45
N GLY A 91 -1.52 -8.48 4.22
CA GLY A 91 -1.64 -7.03 4.43
C GLY A 91 -1.35 -6.20 3.17
N ILE A 92 -0.58 -6.75 2.21
CA ILE A 92 -0.21 -6.05 0.98
C ILE A 92 -1.40 -5.75 0.06
N ASP A 93 -2.44 -6.59 0.11
CA ASP A 93 -3.68 -6.40 -0.65
C ASP A 93 -4.37 -5.06 -0.37
N GLY A 94 -4.21 -4.54 0.85
CA GLY A 94 -4.73 -3.22 1.23
C GLY A 94 -4.11 -2.10 0.41
N CYS A 95 -2.78 -2.13 0.26
CA CYS A 95 -2.02 -1.16 -0.54
C CYS A 95 -2.31 -1.32 -2.04
N HIS A 96 -2.42 -2.55 -2.53
CA HIS A 96 -2.78 -2.82 -3.91
C HIS A 96 -4.18 -2.29 -4.27
N ARG A 97 -5.18 -2.54 -3.41
CA ARG A 97 -6.53 -1.99 -3.57
C ARG A 97 -6.56 -0.47 -3.51
N PHE A 98 -5.73 0.14 -2.65
CA PHE A 98 -5.59 1.60 -2.59
C PHE A 98 -5.12 2.16 -3.94
N LEU A 99 -4.05 1.62 -4.53
CA LEU A 99 -3.56 2.09 -5.84
C LEU A 99 -4.62 1.96 -6.94
N LYS A 100 -5.37 0.85 -6.96
CA LYS A 100 -6.51 0.68 -7.90
C LYS A 100 -7.60 1.74 -7.69
N LYS A 101 -7.90 2.08 -6.43
CA LYS A 101 -8.85 3.16 -6.13
C LYS A 101 -8.32 4.52 -6.54
N PHE A 102 -7.03 4.80 -6.29
CA PHE A 102 -6.39 6.03 -6.73
C PHE A 102 -6.47 6.17 -8.26
N TRP A 103 -6.10 5.11 -8.98
CA TRP A 103 -6.23 5.05 -10.43
C TRP A 103 -7.66 5.33 -10.91
N SER A 104 -8.67 4.77 -10.25
CA SER A 104 -10.07 4.95 -10.62
C SER A 104 -10.61 6.37 -10.46
N LEU A 105 -9.91 7.28 -9.78
CA LEU A 105 -10.24 8.71 -9.74
C LEU A 105 -10.03 9.38 -11.11
N PHE A 106 -9.18 8.82 -11.96
CA PHE A 106 -8.81 9.36 -13.27
C PHE A 106 -9.58 8.69 -14.41
N TRP A 107 -9.81 7.38 -14.33
CA TRP A 107 -10.36 6.57 -15.42
C TRP A 107 -11.84 6.21 -15.26
N GLY A 108 -12.42 6.41 -14.09
CA GLY A 108 -13.78 5.97 -13.80
C GLY A 108 -13.92 4.45 -13.73
N ARG A 109 -14.91 3.98 -12.98
CA ARG A 109 -15.14 2.53 -12.81
C ARG A 109 -15.82 1.86 -13.99
N ALA A 110 -16.55 2.62 -14.80
CA ALA A 110 -17.39 2.10 -15.87
C ALA A 110 -16.77 2.23 -17.27
N THR A 111 -15.66 2.98 -17.41
CA THR A 111 -15.05 3.30 -18.70
C THR A 111 -13.55 3.25 -18.56
N GLU A 112 -12.99 2.03 -18.53
CA GLU A 112 -11.54 1.81 -18.37
C GLU A 112 -10.67 2.52 -19.42
N ASP A 113 -11.26 2.87 -20.56
CA ASP A 113 -10.57 3.49 -21.70
C ASP A 113 -10.75 5.01 -21.81
N LYS A 114 -11.47 5.65 -20.89
CA LYS A 114 -11.72 7.09 -20.95
C LYS A 114 -11.41 7.81 -19.66
N LEU A 115 -10.56 8.85 -19.75
CA LEU A 115 -10.34 9.79 -18.65
C LEU A 115 -11.65 10.49 -18.27
N VAL A 116 -11.90 10.55 -16.96
CA VAL A 116 -13.08 11.24 -16.40
C VAL A 116 -12.72 12.56 -15.72
N VAL A 117 -11.44 12.96 -15.79
CA VAL A 117 -10.97 14.22 -15.20
C VAL A 117 -11.61 15.42 -15.91
N ASP A 118 -11.89 16.45 -15.13
CA ASP A 118 -12.54 17.69 -15.59
C ASP A 118 -11.91 18.93 -14.93
N ASP A 119 -12.35 20.12 -15.35
CA ASP A 119 -11.99 21.42 -14.80
C ASP A 119 -13.14 22.06 -14.01
N ALA A 120 -14.14 21.25 -13.63
CA ALA A 120 -15.27 21.71 -12.84
C ALA A 120 -14.82 22.32 -11.52
N GLN A 121 -15.49 23.40 -11.09
CA GLN A 121 -15.17 24.06 -9.82
C GLN A 121 -15.26 23.04 -8.66
N PRO A 122 -14.14 22.80 -7.90
CA PRO A 122 -14.16 21.84 -6.82
C PRO A 122 -15.02 22.32 -5.64
N THR A 123 -15.62 21.36 -4.95
CA THR A 123 -16.41 21.65 -3.74
C THR A 123 -15.52 22.06 -2.58
N LYS A 124 -16.10 22.67 -1.54
CA LYS A 124 -15.36 23.00 -0.30
C LYS A 124 -14.82 21.73 0.36
N GLU A 125 -15.58 20.65 0.29
CA GLU A 125 -15.22 19.35 0.84
C GLU A 125 -14.00 18.76 0.11
N SER A 126 -13.99 18.83 -1.23
CA SER A 126 -12.86 18.32 -2.03
C SER A 126 -11.59 19.14 -1.82
N LEU A 127 -11.72 20.46 -1.72
CA LEU A 127 -10.62 21.35 -1.35
C LEU A 127 -10.10 21.00 0.04
N LYS A 128 -10.98 20.82 1.04
CA LYS A 128 -10.60 20.42 2.39
C LYS A 128 -9.84 19.09 2.41
N THR A 129 -10.35 18.07 1.72
CA THR A 129 -9.73 16.74 1.62
C THR A 129 -8.30 16.84 1.09
N VAL A 130 -8.09 17.53 -0.04
CA VAL A 130 -6.77 17.60 -0.67
C VAL A 130 -5.80 18.47 0.14
N HIS A 131 -6.23 19.62 0.66
CA HIS A 131 -5.35 20.47 1.49
C HIS A 131 -4.97 19.79 2.82
N LYS A 132 -5.89 19.03 3.43
CA LYS A 132 -5.61 18.21 4.62
C LYS A 132 -4.60 17.10 4.30
N LEU A 133 -4.74 16.46 3.14
CA LEU A 133 -3.78 15.45 2.68
C LEU A 133 -2.39 16.04 2.50
N ILE A 134 -2.25 17.17 1.76
CA ILE A 134 -0.96 17.81 1.52
C ILE A 134 -0.28 18.16 2.84
N LYS A 135 -1.00 18.83 3.77
CA LYS A 135 -0.47 19.16 5.10
C LYS A 135 0.02 17.91 5.83
N LYS A 136 -0.85 16.90 5.92
CA LYS A 136 -0.54 15.66 6.67
C LYS A 136 0.67 14.93 6.10
N VAL A 137 0.74 14.76 4.78
CA VAL A 137 1.85 14.07 4.12
C VAL A 137 3.15 14.85 4.29
N THR A 138 3.13 16.18 4.15
CA THR A 138 4.30 17.04 4.35
C THR A 138 4.87 16.86 5.76
N GLU A 139 4.01 17.00 6.79
CA GLU A 139 4.42 16.84 8.19
C GLU A 139 4.92 15.41 8.49
N ASP A 140 4.28 14.40 7.91
CA ASP A 140 4.64 13.00 8.15
C ASP A 140 5.96 12.62 7.50
N ILE A 141 6.29 13.16 6.32
CA ILE A 141 7.59 12.96 5.68
C ILE A 141 8.70 13.57 6.55
N GLU A 142 8.51 14.79 7.06
CA GLU A 142 9.48 15.46 7.93
C GLU A 142 9.73 14.70 9.24
N LYS A 143 8.71 14.00 9.74
CA LYS A 143 8.75 13.20 10.98
C LYS A 143 9.06 11.71 10.74
N PHE A 144 9.32 11.29 9.51
CA PHE A 144 9.48 9.87 9.15
C PHE A 144 8.28 8.98 9.53
N SER A 145 7.08 9.57 9.61
CA SER A 145 5.82 8.89 9.96
C SER A 145 5.12 8.37 8.71
N TYR A 146 5.82 7.61 7.86
CA TYR A 146 5.32 7.18 6.55
C TYR A 146 4.04 6.35 6.63
N ASN A 147 3.86 5.54 7.67
CA ASN A 147 2.66 4.73 7.86
C ASN A 147 1.39 5.57 8.03
N THR A 148 1.48 6.72 8.69
CA THR A 148 0.35 7.65 8.82
C THR A 148 0.10 8.44 7.54
N ALA A 149 1.15 8.76 6.77
CA ALA A 149 1.00 9.35 5.44
C ALA A 149 0.25 8.40 4.48
N VAL A 150 0.61 7.10 4.44
CA VAL A 150 -0.10 6.11 3.62
C VAL A 150 -1.56 5.99 4.04
N SER A 151 -1.84 5.99 5.35
CA SER A 151 -3.22 6.01 5.86
C SER A 151 -3.99 7.25 5.41
N ALA A 152 -3.34 8.43 5.42
CA ALA A 152 -3.95 9.68 4.96
C ALA A 152 -4.30 9.63 3.47
N PHE A 153 -3.45 9.04 2.62
CA PHE A 153 -3.78 8.79 1.21
C PHE A 153 -5.01 7.90 1.06
N MET A 154 -5.10 6.81 1.82
CA MET A 154 -6.25 5.90 1.76
C MET A 154 -7.57 6.60 2.13
N ILE A 155 -7.54 7.47 3.14
CA ILE A 155 -8.68 8.29 3.55
C ILE A 155 -9.06 9.26 2.43
N ALA A 156 -8.10 10.05 1.94
CA ALA A 156 -8.34 11.06 0.92
C ALA A 156 -8.92 10.47 -0.38
N VAL A 157 -8.41 9.32 -0.83
CA VAL A 157 -8.93 8.63 -2.03
C VAL A 157 -10.37 8.16 -1.83
N ASN A 158 -10.70 7.65 -0.64
CA ASN A 158 -12.08 7.26 -0.34
C ASN A 158 -13.01 8.48 -0.33
N GLU A 159 -12.60 9.60 0.30
CA GLU A 159 -13.36 10.85 0.35
C GLU A 159 -13.57 11.43 -1.07
N MET A 160 -12.49 11.54 -1.88
CA MET A 160 -12.58 12.02 -3.26
C MET A 160 -13.51 11.15 -4.12
N GLY A 161 -13.45 9.82 -3.94
CA GLY A 161 -14.34 8.90 -4.64
C GLY A 161 -15.82 9.04 -4.21
N GLN A 162 -16.10 9.26 -2.92
CA GLN A 162 -17.44 9.53 -2.42
C GLN A 162 -18.00 10.86 -2.91
N GLN A 163 -17.15 11.88 -2.99
CA GLN A 163 -17.47 13.22 -3.49
C GLN A 163 -17.58 13.26 -5.02
N GLN A 164 -17.23 12.17 -5.71
CA GLN A 164 -17.16 12.11 -7.19
C GLN A 164 -16.34 13.27 -7.77
N CYS A 165 -15.26 13.64 -7.11
CA CYS A 165 -14.41 14.75 -7.51
C CYS A 165 -13.35 14.26 -8.50
N HIS A 166 -13.42 14.78 -9.71
CA HIS A 166 -12.52 14.51 -10.83
C HIS A 166 -11.76 15.77 -11.28
N ASN A 167 -11.76 16.83 -10.45
CA ASN A 167 -11.07 18.08 -10.76
C ASN A 167 -9.58 17.85 -10.97
N VAL A 168 -9.08 18.21 -12.18
CA VAL A 168 -7.71 17.94 -12.62
C VAL A 168 -6.67 18.61 -11.74
N GLU A 169 -6.90 19.84 -11.28
CA GLU A 169 -5.94 20.56 -10.44
C GLU A 169 -5.73 19.88 -9.08
N LEU A 170 -6.83 19.43 -8.45
CA LEU A 170 -6.75 18.72 -7.18
C LEU A 170 -6.09 17.35 -7.31
N LEU A 171 -6.45 16.60 -8.36
CA LEU A 171 -5.86 15.30 -8.64
C LEU A 171 -4.37 15.41 -8.96
N GLN A 172 -3.94 16.46 -9.69
CA GLN A 172 -2.54 16.75 -9.96
C GLN A 172 -1.73 16.97 -8.67
N LYS A 173 -2.27 17.73 -7.72
CA LYS A 173 -1.65 17.91 -6.39
C LYS A 173 -1.51 16.58 -5.65
N MET A 174 -2.52 15.70 -5.74
CA MET A 174 -2.46 14.37 -5.14
C MET A 174 -1.40 13.48 -5.78
N ILE A 175 -1.20 13.55 -7.10
CA ILE A 175 -0.12 12.84 -7.82
C ILE A 175 1.24 13.26 -7.28
N VAL A 176 1.49 14.58 -7.18
CA VAL A 176 2.79 15.10 -6.73
C VAL A 176 3.13 14.62 -5.31
N VAL A 177 2.18 14.67 -4.38
CA VAL A 177 2.45 14.21 -3.00
C VAL A 177 2.55 12.68 -2.90
N LEU A 178 1.96 11.93 -3.86
CA LEU A 178 2.07 10.48 -3.92
C LEU A 178 3.42 10.00 -4.51
N ALA A 179 4.06 10.80 -5.36
CA ALA A 179 5.25 10.40 -6.10
C ALA A 179 6.37 9.79 -5.24
N PRO A 180 6.72 10.30 -4.04
CA PRO A 180 7.74 9.66 -3.19
C PRO A 180 7.36 8.24 -2.73
N PHE A 181 6.07 7.93 -2.64
CA PHE A 181 5.54 6.66 -2.14
C PHE A 181 5.29 5.65 -3.26
N ALA A 182 4.74 6.09 -4.39
CA ALA A 182 4.37 5.26 -5.54
C ALA A 182 4.79 5.95 -6.85
N PRO A 183 6.10 6.00 -7.16
CA PRO A 183 6.64 6.81 -8.25
C PRO A 183 6.16 6.39 -9.63
N HIS A 184 5.97 5.09 -9.89
CA HIS A 184 5.58 4.62 -11.23
C HIS A 184 4.13 5.01 -11.57
N VAL A 185 3.21 4.81 -10.62
CA VAL A 185 1.80 5.22 -10.79
C VAL A 185 1.70 6.74 -10.90
N ALA A 186 2.45 7.48 -10.08
CA ALA A 186 2.45 8.94 -10.11
C ALA A 186 2.99 9.47 -11.45
N GLU A 187 4.09 8.93 -11.95
CA GLU A 187 4.70 9.33 -13.23
C GLU A 187 3.75 9.05 -14.40
N GLU A 188 3.14 7.86 -14.44
CA GLU A 188 2.17 7.50 -15.49
C GLU A 188 0.98 8.47 -15.50
N LEU A 189 0.38 8.72 -14.34
CA LEU A 189 -0.76 9.64 -14.24
C LEU A 189 -0.37 11.09 -14.56
N TRP A 190 0.85 11.50 -14.24
CA TRP A 190 1.39 12.81 -14.60
C TRP A 190 1.39 13.03 -16.11
N HIS A 191 1.90 12.05 -16.86
CA HIS A 191 1.91 12.09 -18.32
C HIS A 191 0.53 11.94 -18.95
N VAL A 192 -0.32 11.09 -18.37
CA VAL A 192 -1.72 10.93 -18.82
C VAL A 192 -2.50 12.24 -18.74
N LEU A 193 -2.20 13.10 -17.78
CA LEU A 193 -2.78 14.45 -17.68
C LEU A 193 -2.14 15.47 -18.66
N GLY A 194 -1.19 15.05 -19.49
CA GLY A 194 -0.54 15.90 -20.49
C GLY A 194 0.57 16.79 -19.96
N ASN A 195 1.09 16.52 -18.76
CA ASN A 195 2.22 17.27 -18.22
C ASN A 195 3.53 16.84 -18.90
N GLU A 196 4.44 17.80 -19.06
CA GLU A 196 5.80 17.56 -19.57
C GLU A 196 6.78 17.32 -18.42
N GLY A 197 7.88 16.63 -18.70
CA GLY A 197 8.92 16.30 -17.70
C GLY A 197 8.45 15.27 -16.67
N SER A 198 9.27 15.04 -15.66
CA SER A 198 8.97 14.07 -14.61
C SER A 198 8.14 14.70 -13.47
N VAL A 199 7.26 13.92 -12.87
CA VAL A 199 6.56 14.33 -11.66
C VAL A 199 7.53 14.62 -10.50
N CYS A 200 8.72 14.03 -10.53
CA CYS A 200 9.77 14.28 -9.53
C CYS A 200 10.34 15.70 -9.59
N ASP A 201 10.22 16.38 -10.75
CA ASP A 201 10.66 17.76 -10.93
C ASP A 201 9.55 18.78 -10.62
N ALA A 202 8.33 18.31 -10.36
CA ALA A 202 7.20 19.17 -10.01
C ALA A 202 7.39 19.81 -8.63
N SER A 203 6.96 21.07 -8.52
CA SER A 203 6.99 21.76 -7.24
C SER A 203 6.04 21.12 -6.23
N TRP A 204 6.51 20.89 -5.01
CA TRP A 204 5.67 20.39 -3.94
C TRP A 204 4.49 21.32 -3.68
N PRO A 205 3.25 20.81 -3.65
CA PRO A 205 2.07 21.68 -3.52
C PRO A 205 1.95 22.27 -2.12
N ASN A 206 1.55 23.54 -2.08
CA ASN A 206 1.23 24.20 -0.82
C ASN A 206 -0.21 23.88 -0.39
N TYR A 207 -0.44 23.81 0.91
CA TYR A 207 -1.78 23.80 1.48
C TYR A 207 -2.20 25.21 1.97
N ASP A 208 -3.50 25.46 2.01
CA ASP A 208 -4.07 26.72 2.49
C ASP A 208 -4.91 26.43 3.74
N GLU A 209 -4.53 27.03 4.87
CA GLU A 209 -5.18 26.86 6.18
C GLU A 209 -6.68 27.19 6.16
N LYS A 210 -7.12 28.09 5.27
CA LYS A 210 -8.54 28.45 5.17
C LYS A 210 -9.46 27.27 4.84
N TYR A 211 -8.92 26.20 4.18
CA TYR A 211 -9.67 24.98 3.87
C TYR A 211 -9.63 23.96 5.00
N LEU A 212 -8.77 24.15 6.00
CA LEU A 212 -8.59 23.22 7.11
C LEU A 212 -9.51 23.53 8.31
N VAL A 213 -10.10 24.72 8.35
CA VAL A 213 -11.00 25.13 9.41
C VAL A 213 -12.23 24.24 9.42
N GLU A 214 -12.52 23.60 10.54
CA GLU A 214 -13.78 22.89 10.74
C GLU A 214 -14.92 23.88 10.81
N SER A 215 -16.00 23.61 10.07
CA SER A 215 -17.23 24.38 10.27
C SER A 215 -17.73 24.05 11.68
N GLU A 216 -17.69 25.02 12.60
CA GLU A 216 -18.29 24.88 13.92
C GLU A 216 -19.78 24.59 13.72
N ILE A 217 -20.21 23.39 14.10
CA ILE A 217 -21.62 23.08 14.25
C ILE A 217 -22.02 23.67 15.59
N GLN A 218 -22.67 24.83 15.58
CA GLN A 218 -23.42 25.29 16.75
C GLN A 218 -24.55 24.30 17.01
N LEU A 219 -24.37 23.46 18.01
CA LEU A 219 -25.46 22.69 18.59
C LEU A 219 -26.35 23.68 19.37
N THR A 220 -27.48 24.02 18.77
CA THR A 220 -28.59 24.71 19.45
C THR A 220 -29.45 23.72 20.24
#